data_89fba1c82babfe536dd7d5cced552635
#
_entry.id   89fba1c82babfe536dd7d5cced552635
#
_cell.length_a   1.000
_cell.length_b   1.000
_cell.length_c   1.000
_cell.angle_alpha   90.00
_cell.angle_beta   90.00
_cell.angle_gamma   90.00
#
_symmetry.space_group_name_H-M   'P 1'
#
loop_
_entity.id
_entity.type
_entity.pdbx_description
1 polymer ?
#
loop_
_entity_poly.entity_id
_entity_poly.type
_entity_poly.pdbx_seq_one_letter_code
_entity_poly.pdbx_strand_id
1 'polypeptide(L)' 'VDYTTQGGCMREKIIEGLKAHIQGKMYKHITNVHVLLEKPTGVAEHPDIVDTIESELSMLADCVDKLEVLNKFFKE' A
#
# COMPACT_ATOMS: atom_id res chain seq x y z
N VAL A 1 4.83 -23.76 -6.20
CA VAL A 1 5.63 -22.62 -6.55
C VAL A 1 6.92 -22.63 -5.76
N ASP A 2 7.96 -22.45 -6.46
CA ASP A 2 9.25 -22.54 -5.84
C ASP A 2 9.93 -21.16 -5.86
N TYR A 3 9.82 -20.48 -4.78
CA TYR A 3 10.39 -19.14 -4.67
C TYR A 3 11.89 -19.16 -4.54
N THR A 4 12.44 -20.28 -4.13
CA THR A 4 13.85 -20.33 -3.80
C THR A 4 14.73 -20.50 -5.02
N THR A 5 14.14 -20.81 -6.15
CA THR A 5 14.93 -21.05 -7.35
C THR A 5 15.02 -19.84 -8.26
N GLN A 6 14.61 -18.70 -7.80
CA GLN A 6 14.64 -17.52 -8.65
C GLN A 6 16.01 -16.95 -8.81
N GLY A 7 16.98 -17.53 -8.23
CA GLY A 7 18.34 -17.16 -8.51
C GLY A 7 18.80 -15.86 -7.92
N GLY A 8 17.96 -15.11 -7.34
CA GLY A 8 18.37 -13.87 -6.74
C GLY A 8 19.11 -14.08 -5.45
N CYS A 9 19.94 -13.14 -5.07
CA CYS A 9 20.57 -13.18 -3.77
C CYS A 9 19.56 -12.78 -2.70
N MET A 10 19.97 -12.92 -1.44
CA MET A 10 19.07 -12.58 -0.34
C MET A 10 18.62 -11.12 -0.42
N ARG A 11 19.51 -10.23 -0.81
CA ARG A 11 19.16 -8.82 -0.95
C ARG A 11 18.01 -8.62 -1.94
N GLU A 12 18.09 -9.29 -3.08
CA GLU A 12 17.04 -9.16 -4.09
C GLU A 12 15.71 -9.71 -3.57
N LYS A 13 15.77 -10.82 -2.87
CA LYS A 13 14.55 -11.40 -2.34
C LYS A 13 13.91 -10.52 -1.29
N ILE A 14 14.72 -9.90 -0.47
CA ILE A 14 14.20 -8.98 0.55
C ILE A 14 13.53 -7.79 -0.12
N ILE A 15 14.17 -7.21 -1.12
CA ILE A 15 13.62 -6.05 -1.80
C ILE A 15 12.32 -6.42 -2.51
N GLU A 16 12.28 -7.56 -3.18
CA GLU A 16 11.05 -7.99 -3.85
C GLU A 16 9.93 -8.23 -2.86
N GLY A 17 10.26 -8.85 -1.75
CA GLY A 17 9.26 -9.10 -0.72
C GLY A 17 8.72 -7.81 -0.12
N LEU A 18 9.60 -6.84 0.10
CA LEU A 18 9.18 -5.54 0.60
C LEU A 18 8.25 -4.84 -0.39
N LYS A 19 8.63 -4.86 -1.67
CA LYS A 19 7.79 -4.22 -2.68
C LYS A 19 6.41 -4.86 -2.73
N ALA A 20 6.36 -6.18 -2.74
CA ALA A 20 5.08 -6.88 -2.80
C ALA A 20 4.24 -6.56 -1.58
N HIS A 21 4.86 -6.54 -0.42
CA HIS A 21 4.15 -6.23 0.82
C HIS A 21 3.58 -4.82 0.81
N ILE A 22 4.40 -3.86 0.40
CA ILE A 22 3.96 -2.46 0.38
C ILE A 22 2.90 -2.25 -0.68
N GLN A 23 3.04 -2.91 -1.84
CA GLN A 23 2.01 -2.84 -2.87
C GLN A 23 0.68 -3.38 -2.38
N GLY A 24 0.71 -4.47 -1.62
CA GLY A 24 -0.51 -5.01 -1.05
C GLY A 24 -1.19 -4.01 -0.12
N LYS A 25 -0.41 -3.36 0.72
CA LYS A 25 -0.95 -2.33 1.60
C LYS A 25 -1.49 -1.15 0.81
N MET A 26 -0.79 -0.78 -0.25
CA MET A 26 -1.24 0.31 -1.10
C MET A 26 -2.63 0.02 -1.67
N TYR A 27 -2.82 -1.17 -2.21
CA TYR A 27 -4.11 -1.53 -2.77
C TYR A 27 -5.19 -1.61 -1.71
N LYS A 28 -4.83 -2.03 -0.51
CA LYS A 28 -5.78 -2.05 0.59
C LYS A 28 -6.33 -0.64 0.85
N HIS A 29 -5.46 0.34 0.91
CA HIS A 29 -5.89 1.70 1.23
C HIS A 29 -6.61 2.34 0.06
N ILE A 30 -6.22 2.02 -1.17
CA ILE A 30 -6.96 2.47 -2.35
C ILE A 30 -8.39 1.95 -2.29
N THR A 31 -8.54 0.67 -2.00
CA THR A 31 -9.86 0.05 -1.91
C THR A 31 -10.69 0.70 -0.82
N ASN A 32 -10.07 0.94 0.34
CA ASN A 32 -10.79 1.58 1.44
C ASN A 32 -11.31 2.96 1.05
N VAL A 33 -10.50 3.74 0.34
CA VAL A 33 -10.94 5.05 -0.10
C VAL A 33 -12.12 4.94 -1.05
N HIS A 34 -12.04 4.00 -1.99
CA HIS A 34 -13.15 3.80 -2.94
C HIS A 34 -14.44 3.43 -2.22
N VAL A 35 -14.33 2.52 -1.25
CA VAL A 35 -15.51 2.10 -0.50
C VAL A 35 -16.12 3.29 0.25
N LEU A 36 -15.28 4.08 0.89
CA LEU A 36 -15.77 5.23 1.65
C LEU A 36 -16.39 6.28 0.75
N LEU A 37 -15.83 6.47 -0.43
CA LEU A 37 -16.36 7.45 -1.37
C LEU A 37 -17.70 7.02 -1.96
N GLU A 38 -17.86 5.72 -2.18
CA GLU A 38 -19.06 5.23 -2.83
C GLU A 38 -20.20 4.96 -1.88
N LYS A 39 -19.90 4.75 -0.61
CA LYS A 39 -20.94 4.45 0.37
C LYS A 39 -20.78 5.29 1.61
N PRO A 40 -20.78 6.60 1.44
CA PRO A 40 -20.64 7.45 2.60
C PRO A 40 -21.81 7.32 3.58
N THR A 41 -22.96 6.88 3.07
CA THR A 41 -24.12 6.72 3.95
C THR A 41 -23.92 5.61 4.97
N GLY A 42 -23.01 4.69 4.69
CA GLY A 42 -22.72 3.64 5.65
C GLY A 42 -22.07 4.17 6.91
N VAL A 43 -21.54 5.38 6.86
CA VAL A 43 -20.93 6.00 8.02
C VAL A 43 -21.55 7.36 8.27
N ALA A 44 -22.77 7.56 7.78
CA ALA A 44 -23.41 8.87 7.84
C ALA A 44 -23.65 9.36 9.24
N GLU A 45 -23.79 8.47 10.17
CA GLU A 45 -24.00 8.90 11.56
C GLU A 45 -22.71 9.35 12.20
N HIS A 46 -21.60 9.18 11.53
CA HIS A 46 -20.32 9.63 12.03
C HIS A 46 -19.90 10.82 11.22
N PRO A 47 -19.72 11.96 11.87
CA PRO A 47 -19.36 13.16 11.15
C PRO A 47 -17.94 13.10 10.59
N ASP A 48 -17.22 12.04 10.86
CA ASP A 48 -15.79 11.99 10.57
C ASP A 48 -15.41 11.19 9.34
N ILE A 49 -16.32 11.08 8.36
CA ILE A 49 -15.96 10.35 7.15
C ILE A 49 -14.81 11.02 6.43
N VAL A 50 -14.77 12.34 6.46
CA VAL A 50 -13.68 13.08 5.82
C VAL A 50 -12.36 12.78 6.53
N ASP A 51 -12.39 12.75 7.84
CA ASP A 51 -11.18 12.40 8.60
C ASP A 51 -10.74 10.98 8.32
N THR A 52 -11.70 10.08 8.19
CA THR A 52 -11.37 8.68 7.91
C THR A 52 -10.71 8.56 6.54
N ILE A 53 -11.25 9.25 5.55
CA ILE A 53 -10.66 9.23 4.22
C ILE A 53 -9.27 9.84 4.25
N GLU A 54 -9.11 10.93 4.97
CA GLU A 54 -7.80 11.57 5.08
C GLU A 54 -6.78 10.61 5.69
N SER A 55 -7.19 9.87 6.71
CA SER A 55 -6.30 8.90 7.34
C SER A 55 -5.88 7.82 6.35
N GLU A 56 -6.83 7.33 5.56
CA GLU A 56 -6.50 6.34 4.53
C GLU A 56 -5.55 6.91 3.49
N LEU A 57 -5.75 8.16 3.11
CA LEU A 57 -4.86 8.80 2.15
C LEU A 57 -3.45 8.96 2.70
N SER A 58 -3.34 9.24 3.99
CA SER A 58 -2.01 9.34 4.61
C SER A 58 -1.27 8.01 4.54
N MET A 59 -1.97 6.92 4.81
CA MET A 59 -1.34 5.60 4.75
C MET A 59 -1.02 5.21 3.31
N LEU A 60 -1.89 5.59 2.39
CA LEU A 60 -1.63 5.34 0.97
C LEU A 60 -0.40 6.11 0.50
N ALA A 61 -0.31 7.38 0.86
CA ALA A 61 0.83 8.21 0.47
C ALA A 61 2.12 7.63 1.02
N ASP A 62 2.08 7.12 2.24
CA ASP A 62 3.25 6.49 2.84
C ASP A 62 3.71 5.29 2.03
N CYS A 63 2.77 4.48 1.58
CA CYS A 63 3.11 3.32 0.76
C CYS A 63 3.73 3.72 -0.57
N VAL A 64 3.12 4.70 -1.23
CA VAL A 64 3.63 5.19 -2.52
C VAL A 64 5.03 5.74 -2.35
N ASP A 65 5.24 6.52 -1.30
CA ASP A 65 6.53 7.10 -1.03
C ASP A 65 7.59 6.02 -0.83
N LYS A 66 7.27 5.01 -0.04
CA LYS A 66 8.22 3.93 0.21
C LYS A 66 8.57 3.18 -1.07
N LEU A 67 7.59 2.94 -1.93
CA LEU A 67 7.86 2.28 -3.19
C LEU A 67 8.77 3.12 -4.08
N GLU A 68 8.55 4.42 -4.09
CA GLU A 68 9.41 5.31 -4.87
C GLU A 68 10.83 5.31 -4.33
N VAL A 69 10.97 5.32 -3.02
CA VAL A 69 12.29 5.28 -2.41
C VAL A 69 13.01 3.98 -2.76
N LEU A 70 12.29 2.86 -2.67
CA LEU A 70 12.89 1.57 -3.02
C LEU A 70 13.36 1.57 -4.47
N ASN A 71 12.53 2.08 -5.36
CA ASN A 71 12.87 2.07 -6.78
C ASN A 71 14.00 3.04 -7.09
N LYS A 72 14.09 4.12 -6.36
CA LYS A 72 15.08 5.14 -6.66
C LYS A 72 16.45 4.79 -6.10
N PHE A 73 16.51 4.27 -4.91
CA PHE A 73 17.77 4.07 -4.22
C PHE A 73 18.23 2.62 -4.11
N PHE A 74 17.30 1.68 -4.25
CA PHE A 74 17.61 0.29 -3.98
C PHE A 74 17.17 -0.64 -5.11
N LYS A 75 17.09 -0.10 -6.31
CA LYS A 75 16.66 -0.95 -7.39
C LYS A 75 17.79 -1.90 -7.80
N GLU A 76 17.40 -3.06 -8.28
CA GLU A 76 18.33 -4.12 -8.69
C GLU A 76 18.84 -4.00 -10.11
#